data_c8888d2282ac612ec2991bf5559f56df
#
_entry.id   c8888d2282ac612ec2991bf5559f56df
#
_cell.length_a   1.000
_cell.length_b   1.000
_cell.length_c   1.000
_cell.angle_alpha   90.00
_cell.angle_beta   90.00
_cell.angle_gamma   90.00
#
_symmetry.space_group_name_H-M   'P 1'
#
loop_
_entity.id
_entity.type
_entity.pdbx_description
1 polymer ?
#
loop_
_entity_poly.entity_id
_entity_poly.type
_entity_poly.pdbx_seq_one_letter_code
_entity_poly.pdbx_strand_id
1 'polypeptide(L)'
;MTLARKKLVSLDDTPYYHCVCRCVRRAFLWGTDHFSGRDYSHRKQWVVDRLRELQSIFAIDICAYAVMSNHYHVVLYVDRDRASQWTTDEVVTRWTKLFGLPVLVDRYLRGQTTSQAEADKALTIIAQWRERLYDISWFMRSLNESLARRANKEDQCKGRFWEGRFKSQALLDEAGLLTCMAYVDLNPIRAGIAKTPERSDFTSIQERIRSFNPPIHKQASTLRSFRRHRQDEDAIPFYLPDYLALVDWTGRAVRADKRGAISSTIPPVLERLNIDPDHWLSYMQPQGNVFTHAIGRTRQLKNYALSIGQLWLQGMGPSQRLFN
;
A
#
# COMPACT_ATOMS: atom_id res chain seq x y z
N MET A 1 -14.30 -16.62 -11.79
CA MET A 1 -13.21 -16.23 -12.73
C MET A 1 -12.43 -15.06 -12.14
N THR A 2 -11.12 -15.13 -12.14
CA THR A 2 -10.26 -13.99 -11.70
C THR A 2 -10.28 -12.93 -12.77
N LEU A 3 -10.74 -11.72 -12.42
CA LEU A 3 -10.70 -10.56 -13.31
C LEU A 3 -9.24 -10.21 -13.69
N ALA A 4 -9.05 -9.80 -14.93
CA ALA A 4 -7.76 -9.26 -15.37
C ALA A 4 -7.45 -7.98 -14.58
N ARG A 5 -6.22 -7.82 -14.08
CA ARG A 5 -5.83 -6.67 -13.24
C ARG A 5 -6.06 -5.32 -13.93
N LYS A 6 -5.86 -5.25 -15.25
CA LYS A 6 -6.18 -4.07 -16.05
C LYS A 6 -7.64 -3.61 -15.91
N LYS A 7 -8.55 -4.51 -15.48
CA LYS A 7 -9.94 -4.17 -15.18
C LYS A 7 -10.16 -3.77 -13.71
N LEU A 8 -9.22 -4.07 -12.80
CA LEU A 8 -9.32 -3.78 -11.36
C LEU A 8 -8.54 -2.53 -10.94
N VAL A 9 -7.82 -1.91 -11.85
CA VAL A 9 -7.09 -0.65 -11.59
C VAL A 9 -7.58 0.37 -12.59
N SER A 10 -8.29 1.37 -12.10
CA SER A 10 -8.79 2.52 -12.86
C SER A 10 -8.35 3.78 -12.12
N LEU A 11 -7.33 4.44 -12.66
CA LEU A 11 -6.80 5.68 -12.07
C LEU A 11 -7.75 6.87 -12.28
N ASP A 12 -8.73 6.74 -13.16
CA ASP A 12 -9.78 7.74 -13.37
C ASP A 12 -10.85 7.68 -12.26
N ASP A 13 -11.00 6.52 -11.59
CA ASP A 13 -11.90 6.35 -10.44
C ASP A 13 -11.24 6.71 -9.11
N THR A 14 -9.97 6.33 -8.91
CA THR A 14 -9.21 6.62 -7.70
C THR A 14 -7.69 6.43 -7.91
N PRO A 15 -6.85 7.26 -7.30
CA PRO A 15 -5.41 7.04 -7.25
C PRO A 15 -4.99 6.11 -6.08
N TYR A 16 -5.90 5.72 -5.17
CA TYR A 16 -5.58 4.97 -3.96
C TYR A 16 -5.90 3.49 -4.08
N TYR A 17 -4.94 2.63 -3.74
CA TYR A 17 -5.07 1.18 -3.82
C TYR A 17 -4.46 0.48 -2.61
N HIS A 18 -5.20 -0.46 -2.05
CA HIS A 18 -4.67 -1.41 -1.07
C HIS A 18 -4.19 -2.67 -1.77
N CYS A 19 -2.93 -3.03 -1.56
CA CYS A 19 -2.32 -4.22 -2.13
C CYS A 19 -1.90 -5.19 -1.02
N VAL A 20 -2.16 -6.49 -1.25
CA VAL A 20 -1.82 -7.56 -0.30
C VAL A 20 -1.11 -8.67 -1.04
N CYS A 21 -0.02 -9.16 -0.46
CA CYS A 21 0.67 -10.35 -0.96
C CYS A 21 0.94 -11.32 0.18
N ARG A 22 0.67 -12.62 -0.06
CA ARG A 22 0.84 -13.69 0.92
C ARG A 22 1.84 -14.72 0.39
N CYS A 23 2.65 -15.24 1.32
CA CYS A 23 3.62 -16.27 1.04
C CYS A 23 3.00 -17.68 1.02
N VAL A 24 3.53 -18.59 0.20
CA VAL A 24 3.08 -20.00 0.17
C VAL A 24 3.40 -20.75 1.46
N ARG A 25 4.49 -20.40 2.13
CA ARG A 25 4.93 -21.04 3.35
C ARG A 25 4.28 -20.33 4.53
N ARG A 26 3.19 -20.88 5.03
CA ARG A 26 2.31 -20.24 6.02
C ARG A 26 2.98 -19.81 7.32
N ALA A 27 4.08 -20.43 7.71
CA ALA A 27 4.62 -20.26 9.06
C ALA A 27 5.98 -19.54 9.12
N PHE A 28 6.81 -19.50 8.06
CA PHE A 28 8.26 -19.38 8.24
C PHE A 28 8.97 -18.33 7.39
N LEU A 29 8.23 -17.40 6.80
CA LEU A 29 8.88 -16.33 6.02
C LEU A 29 9.29 -15.15 6.87
N TRP A 30 8.60 -15.00 8.00
CA TRP A 30 8.77 -13.89 8.91
C TRP A 30 8.54 -14.41 10.35
N GLY A 31 9.57 -14.53 11.14
CA GLY A 31 9.51 -15.04 12.50
C GLY A 31 10.23 -16.37 12.65
N THR A 32 10.11 -16.99 13.81
CA THR A 32 10.80 -18.25 14.14
C THR A 32 10.11 -19.42 13.47
N ASP A 33 10.87 -20.19 12.69
CA ASP A 33 10.43 -21.49 12.19
C ASP A 33 10.48 -22.50 13.34
N HIS A 34 9.33 -22.97 13.77
CA HIS A 34 9.23 -23.93 14.88
C HIS A 34 9.87 -25.30 14.58
N PHE A 35 10.10 -25.61 13.30
CA PHE A 35 10.71 -26.89 12.91
C PHE A 35 12.25 -26.80 12.89
N SER A 36 12.79 -25.74 12.30
CA SER A 36 14.26 -25.53 12.21
C SER A 36 14.84 -24.67 13.34
N GLY A 37 13.99 -24.01 14.13
CA GLY A 37 14.40 -23.04 15.15
C GLY A 37 14.99 -21.74 14.61
N ARG A 38 15.02 -21.54 13.26
CA ARG A 38 15.58 -20.34 12.65
C ARG A 38 14.61 -19.17 12.74
N ASP A 39 15.13 -17.99 13.11
CA ASP A 39 14.38 -16.73 13.06
C ASP A 39 14.62 -16.01 11.73
N TYR A 40 13.53 -15.77 11.01
CA TYR A 40 13.49 -15.04 9.73
C TYR A 40 12.96 -13.60 9.87
N SER A 41 12.84 -13.08 11.09
CA SER A 41 12.25 -11.75 11.36
C SER A 41 12.98 -10.60 10.65
N HIS A 42 14.28 -10.77 10.38
CA HIS A 42 15.09 -9.81 9.61
C HIS A 42 14.54 -9.54 8.19
N ARG A 43 13.81 -10.49 7.60
CA ARG A 43 13.20 -10.34 6.27
C ARG A 43 12.12 -9.28 6.24
N LYS A 44 11.49 -8.95 7.38
CA LYS A 44 10.52 -7.84 7.47
C LYS A 44 11.19 -6.52 7.11
N GLN A 45 12.43 -6.32 7.56
CA GLN A 45 13.19 -5.12 7.20
C GLN A 45 13.45 -5.04 5.70
N TRP A 46 13.67 -6.16 4.99
CA TRP A 46 13.84 -6.15 3.54
C TRP A 46 12.62 -5.61 2.80
N VAL A 47 11.40 -5.90 3.30
CA VAL A 47 10.19 -5.34 2.73
C VAL A 47 10.17 -3.83 2.88
N VAL A 48 10.43 -3.33 4.09
CA VAL A 48 10.43 -1.89 4.39
C VAL A 48 11.48 -1.16 3.56
N ASP A 49 12.71 -1.69 3.51
CA ASP A 49 13.80 -1.09 2.73
C ASP A 49 13.46 -1.04 1.24
N ARG A 50 12.91 -2.15 0.71
CA ARG A 50 12.53 -2.21 -0.69
C ARG A 50 11.35 -1.30 -1.02
N LEU A 51 10.37 -1.15 -0.12
CA LEU A 51 9.28 -0.19 -0.28
C LEU A 51 9.81 1.23 -0.39
N ARG A 52 10.74 1.65 0.48
CA ARG A 52 11.36 2.98 0.45
C ARG A 52 12.16 3.21 -0.83
N GLU A 53 12.93 2.22 -1.25
CA GLU A 53 13.69 2.29 -2.50
C GLU A 53 12.75 2.49 -3.70
N LEU A 54 11.69 1.67 -3.81
CA LEU A 54 10.74 1.77 -4.92
C LEU A 54 9.95 3.07 -4.91
N GLN A 55 9.58 3.60 -3.75
CA GLN A 55 8.94 4.92 -3.63
C GLN A 55 9.84 6.03 -4.19
N SER A 56 11.16 5.94 -4.03
CA SER A 56 12.10 6.91 -4.59
C SER A 56 12.22 6.85 -6.12
N ILE A 57 11.78 5.75 -6.73
CA ILE A 57 11.91 5.46 -8.16
C ILE A 57 10.58 5.69 -8.90
N PHE A 58 9.50 5.13 -8.39
CA PHE A 58 8.17 5.20 -8.98
C PHE A 58 7.45 6.52 -8.63
N ALA A 59 6.50 6.91 -9.47
CA ALA A 59 5.51 7.93 -9.11
C ALA A 59 4.38 7.30 -8.28
N ILE A 60 4.76 6.60 -7.23
CA ILE A 60 3.84 5.90 -6.32
C ILE A 60 4.30 6.17 -4.89
N ASP A 61 3.42 6.74 -4.09
CA ASP A 61 3.67 6.99 -2.68
C ASP A 61 3.05 5.92 -1.81
N ILE A 62 3.64 5.70 -0.63
CA ILE A 62 3.14 4.77 0.37
C ILE A 62 2.35 5.55 1.42
N CYS A 63 1.04 5.26 1.52
CA CYS A 63 0.16 5.85 2.53
C CYS A 63 0.19 5.08 3.85
N ALA A 64 0.15 3.75 3.79
CA ALA A 64 0.25 2.89 4.95
C ALA A 64 0.86 1.53 4.57
N TYR A 65 1.49 0.85 5.53
CA TYR A 65 1.94 -0.52 5.36
C TYR A 65 1.97 -1.29 6.69
N ALA A 66 1.84 -2.61 6.59
CA ALA A 66 2.06 -3.54 7.70
C ALA A 66 2.67 -4.83 7.19
N VAL A 67 3.82 -5.23 7.76
CA VAL A 67 4.51 -6.47 7.42
C VAL A 67 4.22 -7.51 8.49
N MET A 68 3.36 -8.47 8.15
CA MET A 68 2.92 -9.55 9.03
C MET A 68 3.83 -10.79 8.93
N SER A 69 3.53 -11.86 9.66
CA SER A 69 4.37 -13.07 9.67
C SER A 69 4.37 -13.84 8.34
N ASN A 70 3.28 -13.83 7.57
CA ASN A 70 3.15 -14.58 6.31
C ASN A 70 2.58 -13.77 5.15
N HIS A 71 2.35 -12.49 5.32
CA HIS A 71 1.85 -11.57 4.29
C HIS A 71 2.21 -10.13 4.65
N TYR A 72 2.05 -9.23 3.69
CA TYR A 72 2.13 -7.80 3.94
C TYR A 72 0.97 -7.07 3.27
N HIS A 73 0.62 -5.94 3.84
CA HIS A 73 -0.32 -4.97 3.31
C HIS A 73 0.43 -3.70 2.94
N VAL A 74 0.04 -3.05 1.85
CA VAL A 74 0.50 -1.71 1.51
C VAL A 74 -0.65 -0.92 0.89
N VAL A 75 -0.82 0.32 1.34
CA VAL A 75 -1.74 1.31 0.76
C VAL A 75 -0.91 2.27 -0.07
N LEU A 76 -1.20 2.33 -1.35
CA LEU A 76 -0.47 3.10 -2.35
C LEU A 76 -1.30 4.26 -2.86
N TYR A 77 -0.64 5.37 -3.17
CA TYR A 77 -1.15 6.47 -3.97
C TYR A 77 -0.38 6.52 -5.27
N VAL A 78 -1.07 6.49 -6.40
CA VAL A 78 -0.47 6.56 -7.75
C VAL A 78 -0.56 7.99 -8.26
N ASP A 79 0.58 8.61 -8.49
CA ASP A 79 0.71 9.98 -8.94
C ASP A 79 1.05 10.02 -10.44
N ARG A 80 0.01 9.86 -11.28
CA ARG A 80 0.17 9.89 -12.74
C ARG A 80 0.66 11.25 -13.22
N ASP A 81 0.22 12.33 -12.60
CA ASP A 81 0.55 13.68 -13.01
C ASP A 81 2.02 13.99 -12.73
N ARG A 82 2.56 13.57 -11.59
CA ARG A 82 4.00 13.64 -11.29
C ARG A 82 4.83 12.90 -12.35
N ALA A 83 4.42 11.69 -12.75
CA ALA A 83 5.11 10.94 -13.79
C ALA A 83 5.05 11.62 -15.15
N SER A 84 3.96 12.30 -15.48
CA SER A 84 3.79 13.02 -16.74
C SER A 84 4.74 14.22 -16.87
N GLN A 85 5.09 14.84 -15.74
CA GLN A 85 5.96 16.02 -15.66
C GLN A 85 7.46 15.65 -15.74
N TRP A 86 7.86 14.40 -15.55
CA TRP A 86 9.26 14.01 -15.62
C TRP A 86 9.84 14.21 -17.02
N THR A 87 11.07 14.68 -17.08
CA THR A 87 11.83 14.74 -18.32
C THR A 87 12.19 13.33 -18.83
N THR A 88 12.64 13.24 -20.08
CA THR A 88 13.15 11.99 -20.67
C THR A 88 14.29 11.42 -19.81
N ASP A 89 15.23 12.26 -19.40
CA ASP A 89 16.40 11.85 -18.62
C ASP A 89 16.01 11.37 -17.21
N GLU A 90 15.03 12.01 -16.58
CA GLU A 90 14.50 11.54 -15.30
C GLU A 90 13.86 10.16 -15.42
N VAL A 91 13.06 9.92 -16.46
CA VAL A 91 12.46 8.61 -16.72
C VAL A 91 13.54 7.53 -16.89
N VAL A 92 14.56 7.81 -17.71
CA VAL A 92 15.67 6.88 -17.93
C VAL A 92 16.44 6.64 -16.63
N THR A 93 16.80 7.70 -15.91
CA THR A 93 17.54 7.61 -14.63
C THR A 93 16.77 6.78 -13.59
N ARG A 94 15.46 6.94 -13.50
CA ARG A 94 14.61 6.15 -12.59
C ARG A 94 14.51 4.70 -13.02
N TRP A 95 14.26 4.45 -14.31
CA TRP A 95 14.11 3.11 -14.84
C TRP A 95 15.39 2.27 -14.69
N THR A 96 16.55 2.86 -14.99
CA THR A 96 17.85 2.18 -14.96
C THR A 96 18.34 1.83 -13.55
N LYS A 97 17.73 2.38 -12.50
CA LYS A 97 17.96 1.90 -11.12
C LYS A 97 17.46 0.47 -10.89
N LEU A 98 16.54 -0.02 -11.71
CA LEU A 98 15.90 -1.34 -11.54
C LEU A 98 16.19 -2.28 -12.71
N PHE A 99 16.40 -1.75 -13.91
CA PHE A 99 16.46 -2.52 -15.15
C PHE A 99 17.64 -2.08 -16.00
N GLY A 100 18.10 -2.95 -16.90
CA GLY A 100 19.17 -2.63 -17.82
C GLY A 100 18.81 -1.54 -18.84
N LEU A 101 19.81 -0.79 -19.31
CA LEU A 101 19.69 0.19 -20.37
C LEU A 101 19.89 -0.50 -21.74
N PRO A 102 18.87 -0.55 -22.63
CA PRO A 102 19.03 -1.08 -23.98
C PRO A 102 19.99 -0.22 -24.83
N VAL A 103 20.76 -0.86 -25.68
CA VAL A 103 21.73 -0.20 -26.56
C VAL A 103 21.09 0.93 -27.39
N LEU A 104 19.87 0.72 -27.90
CA LEU A 104 19.19 1.73 -28.71
C LEU A 104 18.91 3.02 -27.91
N VAL A 105 18.49 2.88 -26.65
CA VAL A 105 18.23 4.05 -25.78
C VAL A 105 19.56 4.72 -25.39
N ASP A 106 20.62 3.94 -25.09
CA ASP A 106 21.95 4.48 -24.81
C ASP A 106 22.49 5.30 -25.98
N ARG A 107 22.38 4.77 -27.21
CA ARG A 107 22.77 5.50 -28.45
C ARG A 107 21.98 6.77 -28.66
N TYR A 108 20.67 6.73 -28.39
CA TYR A 108 19.80 7.92 -28.47
C TYR A 108 20.26 9.01 -27.48
N LEU A 109 20.50 8.65 -26.22
CA LEU A 109 20.96 9.60 -25.20
C LEU A 109 22.33 10.22 -25.53
N ARG A 110 23.17 9.50 -26.23
CA ARG A 110 24.49 10.00 -26.70
C ARG A 110 24.43 10.74 -28.03
N GLY A 111 23.26 10.92 -28.65
CA GLY A 111 23.11 11.53 -29.97
C GLY A 111 23.73 10.69 -31.12
N GLN A 112 23.81 9.36 -30.91
CA GLN A 112 24.46 8.42 -31.85
C GLN A 112 23.44 7.58 -32.64
N THR A 113 22.18 7.99 -32.73
CA THR A 113 21.20 7.35 -33.60
C THR A 113 21.51 7.60 -35.07
N THR A 114 21.34 6.58 -35.89
CA THR A 114 21.69 6.62 -37.34
C THR A 114 20.52 7.01 -38.22
N SER A 115 19.30 7.02 -37.67
CA SER A 115 18.07 7.37 -38.40
C SER A 115 17.03 7.93 -37.47
N GLN A 116 16.06 8.68 -38.05
CA GLN A 116 14.88 9.16 -37.29
C GLN A 116 14.08 7.99 -36.74
N ALA A 117 13.95 6.88 -37.44
CA ALA A 117 13.25 5.69 -36.97
C ALA A 117 13.86 5.07 -35.70
N GLU A 118 15.21 5.10 -35.58
CA GLU A 118 15.89 4.68 -34.34
C GLU A 118 15.55 5.62 -33.17
N ALA A 119 15.58 6.94 -33.40
CA ALA A 119 15.24 7.94 -32.39
C ALA A 119 13.77 7.79 -31.91
N ASP A 120 12.83 7.66 -32.85
CA ASP A 120 11.40 7.47 -32.56
C ASP A 120 11.16 6.19 -31.76
N LYS A 121 11.90 5.11 -32.09
CA LYS A 121 11.80 3.85 -31.35
C LYS A 121 12.35 3.96 -29.93
N ALA A 122 13.46 4.67 -29.74
CA ALA A 122 14.02 4.95 -28.41
C ALA A 122 13.02 5.75 -27.55
N LEU A 123 12.43 6.80 -28.12
CA LEU A 123 11.40 7.61 -27.45
C LEU A 123 10.17 6.78 -27.09
N THR A 124 9.73 5.89 -27.98
CA THR A 124 8.62 4.96 -27.69
C THR A 124 8.93 4.06 -26.49
N ILE A 125 10.15 3.54 -26.39
CA ILE A 125 10.59 2.73 -25.24
C ILE A 125 10.56 3.56 -23.95
N ILE A 126 11.07 4.78 -23.98
CA ILE A 126 11.11 5.67 -22.81
C ILE A 126 9.68 6.07 -22.39
N ALA A 127 8.78 6.31 -23.34
CA ALA A 127 7.35 6.57 -23.05
C ALA A 127 6.71 5.37 -22.33
N GLN A 128 7.00 4.14 -22.78
CA GLN A 128 6.52 2.93 -22.08
C GLN A 128 7.11 2.80 -20.66
N TRP A 129 8.35 3.23 -20.43
CA TRP A 129 8.95 3.23 -19.09
C TRP A 129 8.26 4.24 -18.19
N ARG A 130 7.91 5.42 -18.69
CA ARG A 130 7.13 6.42 -17.97
C ARG A 130 5.80 5.81 -17.48
N GLU A 131 5.04 5.15 -18.36
CA GLU A 131 3.80 4.47 -17.99
C GLU A 131 4.02 3.40 -16.92
N ARG A 132 5.08 2.61 -17.03
CA ARG A 132 5.41 1.56 -16.05
C ARG A 132 5.82 2.11 -14.70
N LEU A 133 6.39 3.31 -14.63
CA LEU A 133 6.83 3.96 -13.40
C LEU A 133 5.68 4.51 -12.54
N TYR A 134 4.43 4.51 -13.03
CA TYR A 134 3.24 4.75 -12.23
C TYR A 134 2.25 3.57 -12.25
N ASP A 135 2.66 2.40 -12.78
CA ASP A 135 1.83 1.20 -12.81
C ASP A 135 2.04 0.36 -11.54
N ILE A 136 0.94 0.10 -10.82
CA ILE A 136 0.93 -0.69 -9.59
C ILE A 136 1.49 -2.11 -9.82
N SER A 137 1.24 -2.71 -11.00
CA SER A 137 1.71 -4.06 -11.30
C SER A 137 3.23 -4.11 -11.44
N TRP A 138 3.84 -3.07 -12.01
CA TRP A 138 5.29 -2.93 -12.10
C TRP A 138 5.93 -2.66 -10.74
N PHE A 139 5.32 -1.80 -9.92
CA PHE A 139 5.76 -1.56 -8.55
C PHE A 139 5.73 -2.85 -7.74
N MET A 140 4.59 -3.54 -7.69
CA MET A 140 4.41 -4.77 -6.93
C MET A 140 5.25 -5.93 -7.48
N ARG A 141 5.49 -5.99 -8.80
CA ARG A 141 6.43 -6.93 -9.39
C ARG A 141 7.84 -6.69 -8.90
N SER A 142 8.32 -5.44 -8.94
CA SER A 142 9.67 -5.04 -8.51
C SER A 142 9.89 -5.30 -7.02
N LEU A 143 8.84 -5.16 -6.20
CA LEU A 143 8.86 -5.52 -4.78
C LEU A 143 8.93 -7.04 -4.60
N ASN A 144 7.97 -7.75 -5.16
CA ASN A 144 7.78 -9.19 -4.90
C ASN A 144 8.88 -10.06 -5.49
N GLU A 145 9.36 -9.74 -6.69
CA GLU A 145 10.40 -10.51 -7.36
C GLU A 145 11.75 -10.37 -6.62
N SER A 146 12.09 -9.16 -6.19
CA SER A 146 13.29 -8.90 -5.41
C SER A 146 13.31 -9.70 -4.09
N LEU A 147 12.21 -9.64 -3.34
CA LEU A 147 12.07 -10.36 -2.08
C LEU A 147 12.11 -11.87 -2.26
N ALA A 148 11.40 -12.39 -3.29
CA ALA A 148 11.38 -13.82 -3.57
C ALA A 148 12.77 -14.36 -3.93
N ARG A 149 13.51 -13.64 -4.78
CA ARG A 149 14.88 -14.03 -5.16
C ARG A 149 15.82 -14.02 -3.96
N ARG A 150 15.73 -12.99 -3.10
CA ARG A 150 16.57 -12.87 -1.92
C ARG A 150 16.27 -13.98 -0.90
N ALA A 151 14.99 -14.25 -0.63
CA ALA A 151 14.58 -15.30 0.28
C ALA A 151 14.94 -16.70 -0.24
N ASN A 152 14.71 -16.99 -1.53
CA ASN A 152 15.08 -18.27 -2.12
C ASN A 152 16.60 -18.50 -2.12
N LYS A 153 17.40 -17.42 -2.29
CA LYS A 153 18.87 -17.50 -2.17
C LYS A 153 19.31 -17.83 -0.75
N GLU A 154 18.72 -17.17 0.25
CA GLU A 154 19.01 -17.42 1.67
C GLU A 154 18.60 -18.84 2.08
N ASP A 155 17.42 -19.29 1.64
CA ASP A 155 16.89 -20.63 1.92
C ASP A 155 17.55 -21.73 1.08
N GLN A 156 18.45 -21.38 0.15
CA GLN A 156 19.09 -22.29 -0.82
C GLN A 156 18.07 -23.15 -1.57
N CYS A 157 16.89 -22.58 -1.87
CA CYS A 157 15.80 -23.29 -2.51
C CYS A 157 15.38 -22.61 -3.83
N LYS A 158 14.67 -23.39 -4.65
CA LYS A 158 14.02 -22.94 -5.88
C LYS A 158 12.51 -23.07 -5.72
N GLY A 159 11.75 -22.25 -6.43
CA GLY A 159 10.31 -22.39 -6.49
C GLY A 159 9.55 -21.13 -6.13
N ARG A 160 8.23 -21.33 -6.00
CA ARG A 160 7.30 -20.24 -5.73
C ARG A 160 7.41 -19.78 -4.28
N PHE A 161 7.70 -18.50 -4.09
CA PHE A 161 7.74 -17.84 -2.79
C PHE A 161 6.37 -17.27 -2.39
N TRP A 162 5.66 -16.66 -3.34
CA TRP A 162 4.34 -16.07 -3.14
C TRP A 162 3.22 -17.04 -3.53
N GLU A 163 2.13 -17.06 -2.76
CA GLU A 163 0.95 -17.92 -2.99
C GLU A 163 0.31 -17.65 -4.36
N GLY A 164 0.38 -16.40 -4.80
CA GLY A 164 -0.15 -15.99 -6.08
C GLY A 164 0.30 -14.57 -6.45
N ARG A 165 -0.40 -13.99 -7.41
CA ARG A 165 -0.27 -12.56 -7.69
C ARG A 165 -0.84 -11.78 -6.50
N PHE A 166 -0.31 -10.57 -6.23
CA PHE A 166 -0.89 -9.69 -5.21
C PHE A 166 -2.38 -9.42 -5.48
N LYS A 167 -3.15 -9.24 -4.44
CA LYS A 167 -4.53 -8.75 -4.52
C LYS A 167 -4.51 -7.22 -4.46
N SER A 168 -5.36 -6.56 -5.26
CA SER A 168 -5.54 -5.11 -5.23
C SER A 168 -6.99 -4.78 -4.95
N GLN A 169 -7.21 -3.70 -4.20
CA GLN A 169 -8.50 -3.19 -3.79
C GLN A 169 -8.49 -1.68 -3.96
N ALA A 170 -9.43 -1.13 -4.73
CA ALA A 170 -9.56 0.31 -4.94
C ALA A 170 -10.16 1.00 -3.71
N LEU A 171 -9.63 2.15 -3.32
CA LEU A 171 -10.13 2.97 -2.22
C LEU A 171 -10.79 4.21 -2.82
N LEU A 172 -12.12 4.21 -2.88
CA LEU A 172 -12.88 5.06 -3.81
C LEU A 172 -13.20 6.46 -3.24
N ASP A 173 -13.06 6.64 -1.94
CA ASP A 173 -13.32 7.90 -1.25
C ASP A 173 -12.51 8.02 0.05
N GLU A 174 -12.60 9.17 0.71
CA GLU A 174 -11.90 9.44 1.97
C GLU A 174 -12.26 8.43 3.06
N ALA A 175 -13.53 8.05 3.17
CA ALA A 175 -13.98 7.09 4.17
C ALA A 175 -13.39 5.69 3.93
N GLY A 176 -13.35 5.24 2.68
CA GLY A 176 -12.69 4.01 2.27
C GLY A 176 -11.19 4.02 2.51
N LEU A 177 -10.53 5.13 2.21
CA LEU A 177 -9.09 5.32 2.45
C LEU A 177 -8.77 5.25 3.96
N LEU A 178 -9.49 6.02 4.80
CA LEU A 178 -9.31 6.03 6.25
C LEU A 178 -9.50 4.63 6.83
N THR A 179 -10.58 3.96 6.42
CA THR A 179 -10.93 2.62 6.89
C THR A 179 -9.83 1.61 6.56
N CYS A 180 -9.33 1.66 5.34
CA CYS A 180 -8.27 0.75 4.90
C CYS A 180 -6.93 1.04 5.61
N MET A 181 -6.54 2.31 5.73
CA MET A 181 -5.31 2.69 6.42
C MET A 181 -5.33 2.23 7.89
N ALA A 182 -6.43 2.50 8.62
CA ALA A 182 -6.59 2.07 10.01
C ALA A 182 -6.58 0.53 10.13
N TYR A 183 -7.25 -0.18 9.20
CA TYR A 183 -7.21 -1.64 9.13
C TYR A 183 -5.78 -2.18 8.98
N VAL A 184 -4.97 -1.56 8.11
CA VAL A 184 -3.58 -1.95 7.85
C VAL A 184 -2.71 -1.66 9.06
N ASP A 185 -2.77 -0.47 9.63
CA ASP A 185 -1.96 -0.05 10.78
C ASP A 185 -2.30 -0.82 12.06
N LEU A 186 -3.55 -1.24 12.24
CA LEU A 186 -4.00 -2.04 13.38
C LEU A 186 -3.81 -3.56 13.19
N ASN A 187 -3.33 -4.01 12.04
CA ASN A 187 -3.22 -5.45 11.73
C ASN A 187 -2.42 -6.23 12.78
N PRO A 188 -1.24 -5.77 13.27
CA PRO A 188 -0.51 -6.46 14.35
C PRO A 188 -1.29 -6.52 15.67
N ILE A 189 -2.07 -5.49 16.01
CA ILE A 189 -2.88 -5.46 17.24
C ILE A 189 -4.04 -6.45 17.12
N ARG A 190 -4.73 -6.45 15.98
CA ARG A 190 -5.83 -7.38 15.66
C ARG A 190 -5.37 -8.83 15.63
N ALA A 191 -4.13 -9.08 15.22
CA ALA A 191 -3.52 -10.40 15.22
C ALA A 191 -2.92 -10.81 16.58
N GLY A 192 -3.02 -9.98 17.62
CA GLY A 192 -2.43 -10.23 18.93
C GLY A 192 -0.90 -10.19 18.97
N ILE A 193 -0.25 -9.69 17.91
CA ILE A 193 1.21 -9.61 17.79
C ILE A 193 1.75 -8.40 18.59
N ALA A 194 1.03 -7.28 18.54
CA ALA A 194 1.38 -6.06 19.26
C ALA A 194 0.27 -5.63 20.21
N LYS A 195 0.64 -4.96 21.30
CA LYS A 195 -0.33 -4.45 22.30
C LYS A 195 -0.75 -3.01 22.02
N THR A 196 0.08 -2.23 21.36
CA THR A 196 -0.18 -0.81 21.06
C THR A 196 0.41 -0.45 19.69
N PRO A 197 -0.05 0.66 19.07
CA PRO A 197 0.50 1.15 17.79
C PRO A 197 2.01 1.42 17.86
N GLU A 198 2.52 1.94 18.98
CA GLU A 198 3.94 2.23 19.19
C GLU A 198 4.81 0.96 19.18
N ARG A 199 4.22 -0.18 19.55
CA ARG A 199 4.86 -1.50 19.58
C ARG A 199 4.55 -2.36 18.36
N SER A 200 3.86 -1.79 17.37
CA SER A 200 3.54 -2.46 16.10
C SER A 200 4.72 -2.36 15.13
N ASP A 201 5.76 -3.17 15.35
CA ASP A 201 6.95 -3.14 14.51
C ASP A 201 6.64 -3.42 13.03
N PHE A 202 7.41 -2.79 12.13
CA PHE A 202 7.26 -2.88 10.69
C PHE A 202 5.88 -2.43 10.17
N THR A 203 5.37 -1.35 10.75
CA THR A 203 4.14 -0.68 10.30
C THR A 203 4.35 0.80 10.07
N SER A 204 3.53 1.36 9.19
CA SER A 204 3.48 2.81 8.93
C SER A 204 3.11 3.61 10.17
N ILE A 205 2.20 3.10 11.02
CA ILE A 205 1.79 3.82 12.24
C ILE A 205 2.95 3.99 13.21
N GLN A 206 3.76 2.95 13.43
CA GLN A 206 4.94 3.05 14.28
C GLN A 206 5.97 4.04 13.70
N GLU A 207 6.19 4.00 12.37
CA GLU A 207 7.08 4.94 11.70
C GLU A 207 6.60 6.38 11.88
N ARG A 208 5.29 6.65 11.76
CA ARG A 208 4.69 7.98 11.94
C ARG A 208 4.80 8.47 13.38
N ILE A 209 4.50 7.62 14.36
CA ILE A 209 4.64 7.97 15.79
C ILE A 209 6.08 8.33 16.12
N ARG A 210 7.05 7.54 15.64
CA ARG A 210 8.48 7.81 15.83
C ARG A 210 8.95 9.09 15.13
N SER A 211 8.31 9.45 14.01
CA SER A 211 8.63 10.68 13.27
C SER A 211 7.93 11.91 13.83
N PHE A 212 6.84 11.75 14.55
CA PHE A 212 6.13 12.84 15.24
C PHE A 212 6.92 13.37 16.44
N ASN A 213 7.66 12.51 17.15
CA ASN A 213 8.62 12.85 18.19
C ASN A 213 10.02 12.30 17.83
N PRO A 214 10.73 12.91 16.88
CA PRO A 214 12.00 12.36 16.41
C PRO A 214 13.07 12.46 17.51
N PRO A 215 13.82 11.38 17.80
CA PRO A 215 15.12 11.53 18.45
C PRO A 215 16.06 12.31 17.52
N ILE A 216 16.93 13.12 18.09
CA ILE A 216 17.76 14.19 17.49
C ILE A 216 18.49 13.83 16.16
N HIS A 217 18.52 12.57 15.75
CA HIS A 217 19.27 12.08 14.57
C HIS A 217 18.45 11.20 13.62
N LYS A 218 17.11 11.23 13.62
CA LYS A 218 16.32 10.33 12.79
C LYS A 218 15.82 10.99 11.52
N GLN A 219 16.02 10.31 10.39
CA GLN A 219 15.54 10.69 9.08
C GLN A 219 13.99 10.82 9.08
N ALA A 220 13.48 11.88 8.46
CA ALA A 220 12.03 12.08 8.29
C ALA A 220 11.39 10.85 7.58
N SER A 221 10.15 10.55 7.94
CA SER A 221 9.40 9.49 7.27
C SER A 221 9.28 9.80 5.77
N THR A 222 9.49 8.79 4.93
CA THR A 222 9.29 8.87 3.48
C THR A 222 7.84 8.63 3.07
N LEU A 223 6.96 8.27 4.02
CA LEU A 223 5.55 8.03 3.75
C LEU A 223 4.85 9.29 3.23
N ARG A 224 3.81 9.10 2.40
CA ARG A 224 2.95 10.21 1.98
C ARG A 224 2.47 11.00 3.19
N SER A 225 2.64 12.32 3.17
CA SER A 225 2.30 13.20 4.29
C SER A 225 0.79 13.24 4.52
N PHE A 226 0.39 13.46 5.76
CA PHE A 226 -0.95 13.89 6.10
C PHE A 226 -1.11 15.38 5.82
N ARG A 227 -2.34 15.80 5.55
CA ARG A 227 -2.70 17.21 5.39
C ARG A 227 -2.30 18.01 6.63
N ARG A 228 -1.67 19.15 6.42
CA ARG A 228 -1.36 20.15 7.47
C ARG A 228 -2.37 21.30 7.44
N HIS A 229 -2.79 21.67 6.23
CA HIS A 229 -3.78 22.71 5.95
C HIS A 229 -4.87 22.19 5.02
N ARG A 230 -6.05 22.82 5.01
CA ARG A 230 -7.16 22.40 4.13
C ARG A 230 -6.82 22.41 2.65
N GLN A 231 -5.85 23.23 2.25
CA GLN A 231 -5.42 23.45 0.87
C GLN A 231 -4.34 22.45 0.40
N ASP A 232 -3.86 21.56 1.27
CA ASP A 232 -2.84 20.57 0.90
C ASP A 232 -3.50 19.43 0.11
N GLU A 233 -3.72 19.65 -1.19
CA GLU A 233 -4.36 18.67 -2.09
C GLU A 233 -3.49 17.43 -2.32
N ASP A 234 -2.16 17.61 -2.29
CA ASP A 234 -1.17 16.52 -2.50
C ASP A 234 -0.89 15.69 -1.23
N ALA A 235 -1.75 15.72 -0.24
CA ALA A 235 -1.58 15.01 1.01
C ALA A 235 -2.71 13.98 1.25
N ILE A 236 -2.50 13.07 2.20
CA ILE A 236 -3.57 12.24 2.73
C ILE A 236 -4.62 13.19 3.34
N PRO A 237 -5.93 13.08 2.99
CA PRO A 237 -6.95 14.10 3.29
C PRO A 237 -7.41 14.11 4.76
N PHE A 238 -6.50 13.80 5.70
CA PHE A 238 -6.73 13.81 7.14
C PHE A 238 -5.60 14.54 7.85
N TYR A 239 -5.86 14.98 9.09
CA TYR A 239 -4.83 15.45 10.01
C TYR A 239 -4.22 14.27 10.77
N LEU A 240 -2.91 14.27 10.91
CA LEU A 240 -2.20 13.17 11.59
C LEU A 240 -2.64 13.00 13.06
N PRO A 241 -2.84 14.05 13.87
CA PRO A 241 -3.34 13.88 15.26
C PRO A 241 -4.70 13.18 15.31
N ASP A 242 -5.64 13.54 14.42
CA ASP A 242 -6.97 12.92 14.36
C ASP A 242 -6.88 11.44 13.99
N TYR A 243 -5.99 11.12 13.05
CA TYR A 243 -5.72 9.74 12.65
C TYR A 243 -5.09 8.92 13.79
N LEU A 244 -4.12 9.49 14.51
CA LEU A 244 -3.50 8.82 15.66
C LEU A 244 -4.52 8.57 16.77
N ALA A 245 -5.39 9.56 17.08
CA ALA A 245 -6.46 9.41 18.05
C ALA A 245 -7.45 8.30 17.67
N LEU A 246 -7.83 8.21 16.38
CA LEU A 246 -8.69 7.15 15.87
C LEU A 246 -8.04 5.77 16.01
N VAL A 247 -6.76 5.65 15.63
CA VAL A 247 -6.03 4.36 15.69
C VAL A 247 -5.86 3.91 17.15
N ASP A 248 -5.55 4.81 18.08
CA ASP A 248 -5.44 4.50 19.49
C ASP A 248 -6.79 4.06 20.08
N TRP A 249 -7.85 4.83 19.84
CA TRP A 249 -9.21 4.49 20.27
C TRP A 249 -9.64 3.12 19.75
N THR A 250 -9.48 2.89 18.44
CA THR A 250 -9.84 1.62 17.80
C THR A 250 -8.99 0.46 18.34
N GLY A 251 -7.67 0.67 18.49
CA GLY A 251 -6.75 -0.34 18.98
C GLY A 251 -7.07 -0.80 20.41
N ARG A 252 -7.57 0.08 21.26
CA ARG A 252 -8.07 -0.26 22.60
C ARG A 252 -9.37 -1.05 22.54
N ALA A 253 -10.29 -0.67 21.63
CA ALA A 253 -11.59 -1.30 21.49
C ALA A 253 -11.54 -2.73 20.93
N VAL A 254 -10.62 -3.01 20.02
CA VAL A 254 -10.52 -4.35 19.37
C VAL A 254 -9.71 -5.36 20.20
N ARG A 255 -9.09 -4.95 21.29
CA ARG A 255 -8.35 -5.86 22.18
C ARG A 255 -9.27 -6.65 23.09
N ALA A 256 -9.22 -7.97 22.97
CA ALA A 256 -10.06 -8.89 23.76
C ALA A 256 -9.78 -8.86 25.28
N ASP A 257 -8.55 -8.45 25.68
CA ASP A 257 -8.07 -8.46 27.07
C ASP A 257 -8.47 -7.22 27.88
N LYS A 258 -9.13 -6.23 27.25
CA LYS A 258 -9.57 -4.99 27.89
C LYS A 258 -11.05 -4.67 27.63
N ARG A 259 -11.95 -5.56 27.99
CA ARG A 259 -13.38 -5.24 28.06
C ARG A 259 -13.58 -4.23 29.20
N GLY A 260 -13.87 -2.97 28.87
CA GLY A 260 -14.32 -1.97 29.84
C GLY A 260 -13.62 -0.62 29.85
N ALA A 261 -12.63 -0.35 28.99
CA ALA A 261 -11.91 0.93 28.96
C ALA A 261 -11.98 1.64 27.61
N ILE A 262 -13.07 1.52 26.86
CA ILE A 262 -13.31 2.33 25.68
C ILE A 262 -13.79 3.69 26.15
N SER A 263 -13.08 4.77 25.76
CA SER A 263 -13.61 6.13 25.97
C SER A 263 -14.98 6.23 25.29
N SER A 264 -15.96 6.75 26.00
CA SER A 264 -17.29 7.05 25.44
C SER A 264 -17.23 8.14 24.36
N THR A 265 -16.11 8.85 24.26
CA THR A 265 -15.92 9.91 23.27
C THR A 265 -15.50 9.29 21.94
N ILE A 266 -16.39 9.34 20.96
CA ILE A 266 -16.15 8.90 19.57
C ILE A 266 -15.15 9.85 18.92
N PRO A 267 -14.14 9.35 18.19
CA PRO A 267 -13.22 10.21 17.46
C PRO A 267 -13.93 11.10 16.43
N PRO A 268 -13.73 12.44 16.45
CA PRO A 268 -14.46 13.37 15.58
C PRO A 268 -14.32 13.08 14.08
N VAL A 269 -13.27 12.38 13.66
CA VAL A 269 -13.07 12.00 12.25
C VAL A 269 -14.13 11.00 11.77
N LEU A 270 -14.65 10.14 12.64
CA LEU A 270 -15.74 9.22 12.28
C LEU A 270 -17.04 10.00 12.06
N GLU A 271 -17.36 10.95 12.93
CA GLU A 271 -18.51 11.83 12.79
C GLU A 271 -18.43 12.67 11.51
N ARG A 272 -17.28 13.31 11.27
CA ARG A 272 -17.04 14.12 10.07
C ARG A 272 -17.22 13.35 8.76
N LEU A 273 -16.84 12.09 8.74
CA LEU A 273 -16.96 11.23 7.57
C LEU A 273 -18.26 10.43 7.54
N ASN A 274 -19.15 10.66 8.51
CA ASN A 274 -20.40 9.91 8.64
C ASN A 274 -20.16 8.38 8.61
N ILE A 275 -19.22 7.93 9.44
CA ILE A 275 -18.89 6.52 9.63
C ILE A 275 -19.53 6.04 10.94
N ASP A 276 -20.34 4.99 10.88
CA ASP A 276 -20.96 4.40 12.05
C ASP A 276 -19.90 3.74 12.96
N PRO A 277 -19.78 4.14 14.25
CA PRO A 277 -18.74 3.65 15.14
C PRO A 277 -18.87 2.16 15.49
N ASP A 278 -20.07 1.62 15.62
CA ASP A 278 -20.29 0.21 15.97
C ASP A 278 -19.95 -0.69 14.79
N HIS A 279 -20.39 -0.30 13.59
CA HIS A 279 -20.01 -0.99 12.35
C HIS A 279 -18.50 -0.82 12.05
N TRP A 280 -17.90 0.32 12.38
CA TRP A 280 -16.45 0.52 12.32
C TRP A 280 -15.72 -0.48 13.22
N LEU A 281 -16.07 -0.59 14.48
CA LEU A 281 -15.44 -1.54 15.41
C LEU A 281 -15.67 -2.99 14.98
N SER A 282 -16.85 -3.32 14.48
CA SER A 282 -17.14 -4.63 13.91
C SER A 282 -16.25 -4.95 12.71
N TYR A 283 -16.06 -3.99 11.79
CA TYR A 283 -15.17 -4.15 10.64
C TYR A 283 -13.71 -4.32 11.05
N MET A 284 -13.27 -3.66 12.11
CA MET A 284 -11.90 -3.75 12.62
C MET A 284 -11.61 -5.05 13.40
N GLN A 285 -12.60 -5.91 13.67
CA GLN A 285 -12.38 -7.24 14.24
C GLN A 285 -11.65 -8.18 13.25
N PRO A 286 -10.94 -9.24 13.71
CA PRO A 286 -10.18 -10.14 12.86
C PRO A 286 -10.96 -10.74 11.66
N GLN A 287 -12.27 -10.92 11.80
CA GLN A 287 -13.15 -11.51 10.79
C GLN A 287 -13.94 -10.46 9.98
N GLY A 288 -13.69 -9.18 10.21
CA GLY A 288 -14.53 -8.09 9.71
C GLY A 288 -14.33 -7.69 8.25
N ASN A 289 -13.29 -8.18 7.55
CA ASN A 289 -13.02 -7.76 6.16
C ASN A 289 -14.00 -8.40 5.17
N VAL A 290 -14.97 -7.62 4.73
CA VAL A 290 -16.04 -8.01 3.81
C VAL A 290 -15.92 -7.39 2.43
N PHE A 291 -14.95 -6.51 2.21
CA PHE A 291 -14.68 -5.89 0.92
C PHE A 291 -13.62 -6.67 0.14
N THR A 292 -13.84 -6.89 -1.16
CA THR A 292 -12.89 -7.66 -2.01
C THR A 292 -12.18 -6.81 -3.04
N HIS A 293 -12.89 -6.03 -3.83
CA HIS A 293 -12.34 -5.30 -4.98
C HIS A 293 -12.24 -3.80 -4.76
N ALA A 294 -13.13 -3.24 -3.94
CA ALA A 294 -13.14 -1.83 -3.62
C ALA A 294 -13.70 -1.56 -2.22
N ILE A 295 -13.31 -0.44 -1.63
CA ILE A 295 -13.86 0.13 -0.39
C ILE A 295 -14.28 1.56 -0.67
N GLY A 296 -15.46 1.95 -0.19
CA GLY A 296 -16.01 3.29 -0.32
C GLY A 296 -17.50 3.29 -0.08
N ARG A 297 -18.12 4.46 -0.15
CA ARG A 297 -19.58 4.61 -0.04
C ARG A 297 -20.30 3.88 -1.17
N THR A 298 -21.53 3.47 -0.92
CA THR A 298 -22.34 2.67 -1.86
C THR A 298 -22.45 3.30 -3.25
N ARG A 299 -22.55 4.64 -3.32
CA ARG A 299 -22.59 5.37 -4.60
C ARG A 299 -21.29 5.18 -5.40
N GLN A 300 -20.13 5.34 -4.76
CA GLN A 300 -18.83 5.15 -5.39
C GLN A 300 -18.60 3.70 -5.80
N LEU A 301 -19.03 2.73 -4.98
CA LEU A 301 -18.97 1.31 -5.33
C LEU A 301 -19.81 0.99 -6.59
N LYS A 302 -21.00 1.59 -6.73
CA LYS A 302 -21.83 1.41 -7.92
C LYS A 302 -21.16 2.00 -9.17
N ASN A 303 -20.64 3.22 -9.09
CA ASN A 303 -19.96 3.87 -10.22
C ASN A 303 -18.72 3.06 -10.64
N TYR A 304 -17.90 2.65 -9.69
CA TYR A 304 -16.72 1.83 -9.95
C TYR A 304 -17.08 0.45 -10.52
N ALA A 305 -18.16 -0.17 -10.06
CA ALA A 305 -18.64 -1.43 -10.65
C ALA A 305 -18.90 -1.25 -12.16
N LEU A 306 -19.60 -0.18 -12.54
CA LEU A 306 -19.91 0.12 -13.96
C LEU A 306 -18.63 0.40 -14.75
N SER A 307 -17.68 1.18 -14.22
CA SER A 307 -16.41 1.51 -14.92
C SER A 307 -15.58 0.27 -15.24
N ILE A 308 -15.63 -0.76 -14.37
CA ILE A 308 -14.93 -2.03 -14.60
C ILE A 308 -15.76 -3.09 -15.32
N GLY A 309 -16.95 -2.71 -15.82
CA GLY A 309 -17.87 -3.59 -16.57
C GLY A 309 -18.60 -4.62 -15.71
N GLN A 310 -18.91 -4.27 -14.46
CA GLN A 310 -19.66 -5.10 -13.51
C GLN A 310 -20.97 -4.42 -13.10
N LEU A 311 -22.02 -5.21 -12.86
CA LEU A 311 -23.29 -4.68 -12.35
C LEU A 311 -23.32 -4.59 -10.83
N TRP A 312 -22.44 -5.32 -10.14
CA TRP A 312 -22.45 -5.44 -8.69
C TRP A 312 -21.04 -5.76 -8.17
N LEU A 313 -20.74 -5.30 -6.95
CA LEU A 313 -19.52 -5.63 -6.20
C LEU A 313 -19.85 -6.15 -4.81
N GLN A 314 -19.06 -7.11 -4.36
CA GLN A 314 -19.12 -7.58 -2.99
C GLN A 314 -18.74 -6.43 -2.03
N GLY A 315 -19.54 -6.24 -0.98
CA GLY A 315 -19.31 -5.19 0.02
C GLY A 315 -20.34 -4.06 -0.02
N MET A 316 -21.30 -4.03 -0.95
CA MET A 316 -22.33 -2.97 -1.01
C MET A 316 -23.18 -2.89 0.26
N GLY A 317 -23.65 -4.03 0.79
CA GLY A 317 -24.41 -4.04 2.05
C GLY A 317 -23.60 -3.59 3.26
N PRO A 318 -22.40 -4.12 3.49
CA PRO A 318 -21.46 -3.59 4.49
C PRO A 318 -21.13 -2.11 4.33
N SER A 319 -20.93 -1.64 3.09
CA SER A 319 -20.71 -0.21 2.80
C SER A 319 -21.85 0.66 3.27
N GLN A 320 -23.08 0.24 3.00
CA GLN A 320 -24.27 0.97 3.41
C GLN A 320 -24.39 1.08 4.93
N ARG A 321 -23.99 0.05 5.69
CA ARG A 321 -24.00 0.11 7.16
C ARG A 321 -22.86 0.92 7.76
N LEU A 322 -21.69 0.86 7.12
CA LEU A 322 -20.48 1.51 7.64
C LEU A 322 -20.39 3.00 7.31
N PHE A 323 -20.87 3.42 6.13
CA PHE A 323 -20.66 4.74 5.55
C PHE A 323 -21.97 5.50 5.27
N ASN A 324 -22.97 5.35 6.10
CA ASN A 324 -24.26 6.04 5.89
C ASN A 324 -24.20 7.54 6.10
#